data_f3f185222674d77eae0601667d136e57
#
_entry.id   f3f185222674d77eae0601667d136e57
#
_cell.length_a   1.000
_cell.length_b   1.000
_cell.length_c   1.000
_cell.angle_alpha   90.00
_cell.angle_beta   90.00
_cell.angle_gamma   90.00
#
_symmetry.space_group_name_H-M   'P 1'
#
loop_
_entity.id
_entity.type
_entity.pdbx_description
1 polymer ?
#
loop_
_entity_poly.entity_id
_entity_poly.type
_entity_poly.pdbx_seq_one_letter_code
_entity_poly.pdbx_strand_id
1 'polypeptide(L)'
;MPPWLPEPQEWKFADELRLTDAQINMIANWVEQGAAEGNPADLPPQPKFVEGWQLGKPDLILTASKPLTLPPQGTDTYWNFIFPVPLRETRWVKAVEIRPGDKRYVHHANILVDREGILRTRENEPGAGFGGMEIRIESQVFDPDSHLLFWKPGTVPSAEPEGMALRLDKGTDLVLNTHLQPSGKPEIIQPSIGLYFTPQPATKFPMLLQVENDAKLDIPAGEKDFVVTDDFTLPVDVDLMAIYPHAHYLGKDIQAAVTLPDGTKKTLIHIPHWNLNWQAVYRYAQPVRLPKGTTVSLRYTYDNSEENPLNPNRPAVRVVGGNRSSDEMCHLWLQVLPVNFDAAQGDPRMALQEALARHNIQKNPGDFEAHYNLAAMLQAKDKLNAAIDEYQRAVNLRPEDAAANNALGAALVAAGHPEQAAEYLRRALTSRPGYFDAHYNLGFALAGANDFAGAAEQFQLASQLQPNDANVEANLGAALAEMGKFAQAKSHFERALQIDPNQPIAKENLETLRKEMSVH
;
A
#
# COMPACT_ATOMS: atom_id res chain seq x y z
N MET A 1 6.59 -25.11 -20.05
CA MET A 1 7.43 -24.71 -18.89
C MET A 1 7.22 -23.23 -18.66
N PRO A 2 7.02 -22.77 -17.45
CA PRO A 2 6.96 -21.32 -17.22
C PRO A 2 8.33 -20.73 -17.60
N PRO A 3 8.40 -19.68 -18.40
CA PRO A 3 9.67 -19.07 -18.77
C PRO A 3 10.29 -18.42 -17.54
N TRP A 4 11.60 -18.57 -17.39
CA TRP A 4 12.41 -17.80 -16.48
C TRP A 4 12.98 -16.61 -17.25
N LEU A 5 12.48 -15.40 -16.95
CA LEU A 5 12.81 -14.21 -17.74
C LEU A 5 14.20 -13.62 -17.47
N PRO A 6 14.72 -13.58 -16.21
CA PRO A 6 16.02 -12.97 -15.94
C PRO A 6 17.19 -13.73 -16.52
N GLU A 7 18.19 -13.01 -17.00
CA GLU A 7 19.49 -13.58 -17.32
C GLU A 7 20.29 -14.03 -16.08
N PRO A 8 21.30 -14.93 -16.24
CA PRO A 8 22.22 -15.27 -15.16
C PRO A 8 22.97 -14.03 -14.67
N GLN A 9 23.11 -13.91 -13.35
CA GLN A 9 23.82 -12.80 -12.73
C GLN A 9 24.61 -13.25 -11.50
N GLU A 10 25.43 -12.37 -10.93
CA GLU A 10 26.28 -12.67 -9.77
C GLU A 10 25.44 -13.08 -8.53
N TRP A 11 24.37 -12.34 -8.23
CA TRP A 11 23.47 -12.63 -7.13
C TRP A 11 22.35 -13.56 -7.59
N LYS A 12 22.36 -14.78 -7.10
CA LYS A 12 21.40 -15.82 -7.49
C LYS A 12 20.04 -15.56 -6.86
N PHE A 13 19.01 -15.89 -7.62
CA PHE A 13 17.65 -15.94 -7.11
C PHE A 13 17.38 -17.30 -6.43
N ALA A 14 16.52 -17.27 -5.39
CA ALA A 14 15.94 -18.49 -4.86
C ALA A 14 14.97 -19.08 -5.88
N ASP A 15 14.83 -20.40 -5.86
CA ASP A 15 13.87 -21.13 -6.70
C ASP A 15 13.96 -20.82 -8.20
N GLU A 16 15.18 -20.62 -8.71
CA GLU A 16 15.42 -20.35 -10.10
C GLU A 16 14.91 -21.50 -10.98
N LEU A 17 13.95 -21.20 -11.84
CA LEU A 17 13.29 -22.18 -12.73
C LEU A 17 14.04 -22.40 -14.05
N ARG A 18 15.22 -21.83 -14.21
CA ARG A 18 16.04 -21.99 -15.41
C ARG A 18 16.48 -23.44 -15.57
N LEU A 19 16.34 -23.94 -16.78
CA LEU A 19 16.97 -25.20 -17.16
C LEU A 19 18.46 -25.01 -17.34
N THR A 20 19.25 -25.99 -16.93
CA THR A 20 20.68 -26.04 -17.23
C THR A 20 20.90 -26.29 -18.73
N ASP A 21 22.05 -25.86 -19.27
CA ASP A 21 22.42 -26.14 -20.68
C ASP A 21 22.35 -27.64 -21.01
N ALA A 22 22.72 -28.51 -20.07
CA ALA A 22 22.58 -29.95 -20.23
C ALA A 22 21.12 -30.40 -20.38
N GLN A 23 20.20 -29.82 -19.60
CA GLN A 23 18.75 -30.12 -19.72
C GLN A 23 18.18 -29.56 -21.03
N ILE A 24 18.59 -28.37 -21.43
CA ILE A 24 18.18 -27.75 -22.69
C ILE A 24 18.64 -28.61 -23.86
N ASN A 25 19.93 -29.01 -23.88
CA ASN A 25 20.51 -29.87 -24.91
C ASN A 25 19.83 -31.25 -24.92
N MET A 26 19.49 -31.81 -23.77
CA MET A 26 18.78 -33.08 -23.69
C MET A 26 17.41 -32.99 -24.38
N ILE A 27 16.64 -31.90 -24.11
CA ILE A 27 15.32 -31.68 -24.74
C ILE A 27 15.50 -31.45 -26.26
N ALA A 28 16.48 -30.63 -26.68
CA ALA A 28 16.75 -30.36 -28.09
C ALA A 28 17.08 -31.64 -28.83
N ASN A 29 18.01 -32.44 -28.33
CA ASN A 29 18.40 -33.73 -28.91
C ASN A 29 17.22 -34.70 -29.00
N TRP A 30 16.36 -34.73 -27.96
CA TRP A 30 15.17 -35.58 -28.00
C TRP A 30 14.17 -35.15 -29.09
N VAL A 31 13.99 -33.84 -29.27
CA VAL A 31 13.15 -33.30 -30.36
C VAL A 31 13.75 -33.61 -31.72
N GLU A 32 15.09 -33.41 -31.93
CA GLU A 32 15.78 -33.73 -33.17
C GLU A 32 15.73 -35.22 -33.54
N GLN A 33 15.66 -36.09 -32.54
CA GLN A 33 15.47 -37.54 -32.71
C GLN A 33 14.03 -37.96 -32.98
N GLY A 34 13.12 -37.00 -33.19
CA GLY A 34 11.71 -37.25 -33.51
C GLY A 34 10.80 -37.39 -32.29
N ALA A 35 11.25 -36.92 -31.13
CA ALA A 35 10.48 -36.89 -29.89
C ALA A 35 9.86 -38.26 -29.52
N ALA A 36 10.63 -39.32 -29.63
CA ALA A 36 10.17 -40.68 -29.38
C ALA A 36 9.61 -40.85 -27.97
N GLU A 37 8.47 -41.53 -27.84
CA GLU A 37 7.89 -41.86 -26.55
C GLU A 37 8.86 -42.79 -25.77
N GLY A 38 9.09 -42.45 -24.51
CA GLY A 38 9.90 -43.26 -23.61
C GLY A 38 9.16 -44.52 -23.13
N ASN A 39 9.89 -45.38 -22.41
CA ASN A 39 9.29 -46.56 -21.82
C ASN A 39 8.34 -46.13 -20.70
N PRO A 40 7.04 -46.52 -20.68
CA PRO A 40 6.11 -46.21 -19.62
C PRO A 40 6.55 -46.67 -18.22
N ALA A 41 7.42 -47.70 -18.13
CA ALA A 41 7.98 -48.19 -16.89
C ALA A 41 8.96 -47.20 -16.23
N ASP A 42 9.53 -46.27 -17.03
CA ASP A 42 10.46 -45.24 -16.56
C ASP A 42 9.77 -43.93 -16.19
N LEU A 43 8.43 -43.88 -16.29
CA LEU A 43 7.65 -42.71 -15.90
C LEU A 43 7.87 -42.40 -14.40
N PRO A 44 8.30 -41.19 -14.05
CA PRO A 44 8.36 -40.81 -12.66
C PRO A 44 6.96 -40.85 -12.01
N PRO A 45 6.88 -41.09 -10.70
CA PRO A 45 5.59 -41.04 -10.02
C PRO A 45 4.93 -39.68 -10.26
N GLN A 46 3.64 -39.68 -10.47
CA GLN A 46 2.90 -38.43 -10.65
C GLN A 46 3.11 -37.50 -9.47
N PRO A 47 3.40 -36.21 -9.70
CA PRO A 47 3.57 -35.26 -8.62
C PRO A 47 2.26 -35.18 -7.82
N LYS A 48 2.37 -35.28 -6.50
CA LYS A 48 1.24 -35.07 -5.61
C LYS A 48 1.13 -33.58 -5.33
N PHE A 49 0.09 -32.97 -5.82
CA PHE A 49 -0.24 -31.58 -5.50
C PHE A 49 -0.97 -31.55 -4.15
N VAL A 50 -0.64 -30.55 -3.33
CA VAL A 50 -1.34 -30.33 -2.05
C VAL A 50 -2.77 -29.86 -2.38
N GLU A 51 -3.75 -30.67 -1.98
CA GLU A 51 -5.14 -30.21 -2.00
C GLU A 51 -5.38 -29.28 -0.82
N GLY A 52 -6.02 -28.15 -1.08
CA GLY A 52 -6.30 -27.19 -0.02
C GLY A 52 -5.21 -26.13 0.17
N TRP A 53 -4.98 -25.70 1.41
CA TRP A 53 -3.99 -24.69 1.77
C TRP A 53 -2.58 -25.27 1.66
N GLN A 54 -1.70 -24.59 0.92
CA GLN A 54 -0.37 -25.13 0.59
C GLN A 54 0.57 -25.15 1.79
N LEU A 55 0.40 -24.19 2.72
CA LEU A 55 1.17 -24.12 3.97
C LEU A 55 0.55 -24.94 5.12
N GLY A 56 -0.43 -25.78 4.81
CA GLY A 56 -1.23 -26.50 5.81
C GLY A 56 -2.46 -25.69 6.26
N LYS A 57 -3.10 -26.10 7.35
CA LYS A 57 -4.32 -25.42 7.85
C LYS A 57 -3.97 -24.04 8.43
N PRO A 58 -4.53 -22.93 7.91
CA PRO A 58 -4.35 -21.61 8.51
C PRO A 58 -4.93 -21.52 9.92
N ASP A 59 -4.35 -20.65 10.74
CA ASP A 59 -4.89 -20.33 12.07
C ASP A 59 -6.19 -19.52 11.96
N LEU A 60 -6.29 -18.66 10.93
CA LEU A 60 -7.49 -17.88 10.63
C LEU A 60 -7.73 -17.87 9.11
N ILE A 61 -8.97 -18.12 8.71
CA ILE A 61 -9.42 -18.01 7.32
C ILE A 61 -10.43 -16.88 7.25
N LEU A 62 -10.15 -15.91 6.38
CA LEU A 62 -11.04 -14.82 6.04
C LEU A 62 -11.61 -15.09 4.64
N THR A 63 -12.93 -15.05 4.49
CA THR A 63 -13.59 -15.20 3.19
C THR A 63 -14.40 -13.94 2.91
N ALA A 64 -14.35 -13.45 1.67
CA ALA A 64 -15.14 -12.29 1.27
C ALA A 64 -16.62 -12.51 1.59
N SER A 65 -17.25 -11.57 2.28
CA SER A 65 -18.61 -11.72 2.80
C SER A 65 -19.63 -11.83 1.66
N LYS A 66 -19.37 -11.10 0.56
CA LYS A 66 -20.19 -11.15 -0.65
C LYS A 66 -19.31 -11.48 -1.86
N PRO A 67 -19.78 -12.36 -2.76
CA PRO A 67 -19.09 -12.60 -4.02
C PRO A 67 -19.29 -11.42 -4.97
N LEU A 68 -18.29 -11.17 -5.82
CA LEU A 68 -18.40 -10.28 -6.97
C LEU A 68 -18.88 -11.10 -8.18
N THR A 69 -19.88 -10.60 -8.89
CA THR A 69 -20.19 -11.08 -10.23
C THR A 69 -19.39 -10.26 -11.25
N LEU A 70 -18.34 -10.85 -11.80
CA LEU A 70 -17.54 -10.24 -12.87
C LEU A 70 -18.38 -10.19 -14.15
N PRO A 71 -18.54 -9.01 -14.78
CA PRO A 71 -19.31 -8.91 -16.02
C PRO A 71 -18.64 -9.67 -17.18
N PRO A 72 -19.41 -10.15 -18.18
CA PRO A 72 -18.86 -10.92 -19.29
C PRO A 72 -18.02 -10.09 -20.26
N GLN A 73 -18.21 -8.78 -20.29
CA GLN A 73 -17.61 -7.86 -21.24
C GLN A 73 -16.93 -6.72 -20.50
N GLY A 74 -15.97 -6.12 -21.14
CA GLY A 74 -15.16 -5.03 -20.61
C GLY A 74 -13.67 -5.33 -20.77
N THR A 75 -12.88 -4.37 -20.36
CA THR A 75 -11.43 -4.52 -20.20
C THR A 75 -11.12 -4.95 -18.77
N ASP A 76 -9.98 -4.54 -18.26
CA ASP A 76 -9.55 -4.80 -16.89
C ASP A 76 -10.57 -4.29 -15.86
N THR A 77 -10.86 -5.09 -14.86
CA THR A 77 -11.70 -4.74 -13.72
C THR A 77 -10.86 -4.81 -12.45
N TYR A 78 -10.79 -3.70 -11.72
CA TYR A 78 -10.16 -3.63 -10.40
C TYR A 78 -11.22 -3.66 -9.33
N TRP A 79 -11.08 -4.58 -8.36
CA TRP A 79 -12.02 -4.74 -7.26
C TRP A 79 -11.31 -4.97 -5.94
N ASN A 80 -11.83 -4.32 -4.91
CA ASN A 80 -11.26 -4.32 -3.57
C ASN A 80 -12.20 -5.04 -2.62
N PHE A 81 -11.79 -6.21 -2.15
CA PHE A 81 -12.52 -6.95 -1.13
C PHE A 81 -12.00 -6.58 0.24
N ILE A 82 -12.88 -6.17 1.15
CA ILE A 82 -12.53 -5.84 2.53
C ILE A 82 -12.77 -7.06 3.42
N PHE A 83 -11.76 -7.39 4.23
CA PHE A 83 -11.78 -8.49 5.18
C PHE A 83 -11.55 -7.94 6.60
N PRO A 84 -12.62 -7.68 7.37
CA PRO A 84 -12.50 -7.36 8.77
C PRO A 84 -11.80 -8.49 9.52
N VAL A 85 -10.68 -8.20 10.19
CA VAL A 85 -9.94 -9.23 10.93
C VAL A 85 -10.47 -9.31 12.36
N PRO A 86 -11.08 -10.43 12.79
CA PRO A 86 -11.78 -10.55 14.06
C PRO A 86 -10.81 -10.78 15.24
N LEU A 87 -9.78 -9.95 15.37
CA LEU A 87 -8.82 -10.04 16.45
C LEU A 87 -9.29 -9.32 17.71
N ARG A 88 -9.04 -9.94 18.88
CA ARG A 88 -9.29 -9.32 20.18
C ARG A 88 -8.07 -8.61 20.76
N GLU A 89 -6.90 -8.97 20.28
CA GLU A 89 -5.58 -8.49 20.69
C GLU A 89 -4.66 -8.48 19.46
N THR A 90 -3.54 -7.78 19.55
CA THR A 90 -2.48 -7.79 18.50
C THR A 90 -1.97 -9.20 18.26
N ARG A 91 -1.85 -9.56 16.98
CA ARG A 91 -1.28 -10.82 16.49
C ARG A 91 -0.18 -10.56 15.48
N TRP A 92 0.74 -11.50 15.37
CA TRP A 92 1.82 -11.49 14.40
C TRP A 92 1.60 -12.58 13.36
N VAL A 93 1.62 -12.22 12.10
CA VAL A 93 1.37 -13.11 10.96
C VAL A 93 2.70 -13.42 10.29
N LYS A 94 3.10 -14.69 10.33
CA LYS A 94 4.34 -15.19 9.70
C LYS A 94 4.16 -15.63 8.24
N ALA A 95 2.94 -15.85 7.80
CA ALA A 95 2.63 -16.21 6.42
C ALA A 95 1.19 -15.84 6.07
N VAL A 96 0.99 -15.51 4.80
CA VAL A 96 -0.31 -15.25 4.20
C VAL A 96 -0.45 -16.11 2.95
N GLU A 97 -1.57 -16.78 2.80
CA GLU A 97 -1.91 -17.50 1.58
C GLU A 97 -3.20 -16.93 0.99
N ILE A 98 -3.13 -16.45 -0.25
CA ILE A 98 -4.26 -15.89 -0.98
C ILE A 98 -4.89 -16.98 -1.83
N ARG A 99 -6.21 -17.13 -1.71
CA ARG A 99 -7.06 -17.89 -2.62
C ARG A 99 -8.00 -16.91 -3.29
N PRO A 100 -7.72 -16.49 -4.52
CA PRO A 100 -8.42 -15.37 -5.14
C PRO A 100 -9.84 -15.74 -5.64
N GLY A 101 -10.33 -16.91 -5.36
CA GLY A 101 -11.50 -17.52 -5.99
C GLY A 101 -11.09 -18.33 -7.21
N ASP A 102 -11.59 -18.00 -8.37
CA ASP A 102 -11.14 -18.66 -9.59
C ASP A 102 -9.92 -17.96 -10.20
N LYS A 103 -8.74 -18.57 -10.03
CA LYS A 103 -7.45 -18.03 -10.48
C LYS A 103 -7.32 -17.82 -12.00
N ARG A 104 -8.29 -18.33 -12.80
CA ARG A 104 -8.30 -18.11 -14.26
C ARG A 104 -8.66 -16.69 -14.63
N TYR A 105 -9.40 -15.99 -13.75
CA TYR A 105 -9.91 -14.63 -14.00
C TYR A 105 -9.21 -13.57 -13.16
N VAL A 106 -8.32 -13.97 -12.26
CA VAL A 106 -7.53 -13.06 -11.41
C VAL A 106 -6.13 -12.97 -11.98
N HIS A 107 -5.81 -11.83 -12.60
CA HIS A 107 -4.50 -11.59 -13.20
C HIS A 107 -3.43 -11.40 -12.10
N HIS A 108 -3.71 -10.55 -11.12
CA HIS A 108 -2.89 -10.39 -9.90
C HIS A 108 -3.72 -9.82 -8.75
N ALA A 109 -3.14 -9.85 -7.57
CA ALA A 109 -3.73 -9.27 -6.37
C ALA A 109 -2.65 -8.76 -5.41
N ASN A 110 -2.99 -7.70 -4.69
CA ASN A 110 -2.19 -7.13 -3.61
C ASN A 110 -3.01 -7.08 -2.33
N ILE A 111 -2.37 -7.15 -1.17
CA ILE A 111 -3.01 -6.92 0.12
C ILE A 111 -2.56 -5.57 0.66
N LEU A 112 -3.53 -4.75 1.07
CA LEU A 112 -3.32 -3.55 1.86
C LEU A 112 -3.79 -3.79 3.28
N VAL A 113 -3.16 -3.11 4.23
CA VAL A 113 -3.48 -3.18 5.66
C VAL A 113 -4.14 -1.87 6.05
N ASP A 114 -5.45 -1.89 6.26
CA ASP A 114 -6.21 -0.74 6.74
C ASP A 114 -6.41 -0.87 8.25
N ARG A 115 -5.57 -0.19 9.03
CA ARG A 115 -5.56 -0.32 10.49
C ARG A 115 -6.75 0.33 11.17
N GLU A 116 -7.37 1.28 10.50
CA GLU A 116 -8.46 2.10 11.04
C GLU A 116 -9.82 1.73 10.43
N GLY A 117 -9.86 0.85 9.43
CA GLY A 117 -11.08 0.44 8.73
C GLY A 117 -11.72 1.55 7.90
N ILE A 118 -10.92 2.52 7.45
CA ILE A 118 -11.37 3.71 6.71
C ILE A 118 -11.99 3.31 5.37
N LEU A 119 -11.42 2.30 4.71
CA LEU A 119 -11.85 1.87 3.37
C LEU A 119 -13.26 1.27 3.34
N ARG A 120 -13.82 0.87 4.49
CA ARG A 120 -15.23 0.45 4.59
C ARG A 120 -16.20 1.56 4.17
N THR A 121 -15.81 2.82 4.30
CA THR A 121 -16.62 3.97 3.88
C THR A 121 -16.80 4.07 2.37
N ARG A 122 -15.96 3.36 1.59
CA ARG A 122 -16.04 3.29 0.13
C ARG A 122 -17.00 2.22 -0.38
N GLU A 123 -17.48 1.33 0.48
CA GLU A 123 -18.45 0.32 0.12
C GLU A 123 -19.85 0.92 -0.02
N ASN A 124 -20.53 0.65 -1.12
CA ASN A 124 -21.96 1.00 -1.28
C ASN A 124 -22.85 0.15 -0.40
N GLU A 125 -22.42 -1.06 -0.09
CA GLU A 125 -23.09 -2.04 0.77
C GLU A 125 -22.02 -2.75 1.62
N PRO A 126 -22.19 -2.89 2.94
CA PRO A 126 -21.21 -3.56 3.79
C PRO A 126 -20.85 -4.95 3.30
N GLY A 127 -19.55 -5.22 3.16
CA GLY A 127 -18.98 -6.48 2.70
C GLY A 127 -19.09 -6.74 1.20
N ALA A 128 -19.57 -5.79 0.40
CA ALA A 128 -19.59 -5.91 -1.06
C ALA A 128 -18.24 -5.57 -1.70
N GLY A 129 -17.40 -4.79 -0.99
CA GLY A 129 -16.20 -4.22 -1.57
C GLY A 129 -16.50 -3.03 -2.49
N PHE A 130 -15.48 -2.53 -3.19
CA PHE A 130 -15.62 -1.36 -4.07
C PHE A 130 -14.67 -1.46 -5.27
N GLY A 131 -15.05 -0.80 -6.36
CA GLY A 131 -14.25 -0.74 -7.60
C GLY A 131 -13.15 0.30 -7.53
N GLY A 132 -12.13 0.11 -8.36
CA GLY A 132 -11.04 1.06 -8.59
C GLY A 132 -9.67 0.50 -8.24
N MET A 133 -8.66 0.99 -8.94
CA MET A 133 -7.28 0.56 -8.77
C MET A 133 -6.55 1.39 -7.72
N GLU A 134 -6.77 2.70 -7.73
CA GLU A 134 -6.11 3.60 -6.80
C GLU A 134 -6.77 3.50 -5.42
N ILE A 135 -6.03 2.93 -4.49
CA ILE A 135 -6.42 2.87 -3.09
C ILE A 135 -5.41 3.68 -2.30
N ARG A 136 -5.89 4.73 -1.69
CA ARG A 136 -5.15 5.45 -0.66
C ARG A 136 -5.80 5.17 0.69
N ILE A 137 -5.00 4.67 1.63
CA ILE A 137 -5.39 4.63 3.02
C ILE A 137 -5.07 6.01 3.60
N GLU A 138 -6.12 6.78 3.86
CA GLU A 138 -6.02 8.18 4.30
C GLU A 138 -5.71 8.25 5.80
N SER A 139 -4.67 7.55 6.24
CA SER A 139 -4.19 7.64 7.62
C SER A 139 -3.39 8.92 7.83
N GLN A 140 -3.54 9.54 8.99
CA GLN A 140 -2.71 10.69 9.41
C GLN A 140 -1.27 10.28 9.76
N VAL A 141 -1.02 8.97 9.86
CA VAL A 141 0.29 8.41 10.19
C VAL A 141 0.75 7.54 9.02
N PHE A 142 1.95 7.82 8.53
CA PHE A 142 2.60 6.94 7.56
C PHE A 142 2.80 5.55 8.16
N ASP A 143 2.21 4.53 7.52
CA ASP A 143 2.38 3.13 7.90
C ASP A 143 3.27 2.41 6.87
N PRO A 144 4.54 2.12 7.19
CA PRO A 144 5.44 1.40 6.29
C PRO A 144 5.03 -0.05 6.03
N ASP A 145 4.11 -0.59 6.83
CA ASP A 145 3.58 -1.95 6.71
C ASP A 145 2.21 -1.98 5.99
N SER A 146 1.79 -0.88 5.38
CA SER A 146 0.46 -0.75 4.75
C SER A 146 0.26 -1.61 3.51
N HIS A 147 1.34 -2.09 2.88
CA HIS A 147 1.29 -2.90 1.66
C HIS A 147 1.98 -4.24 1.87
N LEU A 148 1.29 -5.31 1.51
CA LEU A 148 1.79 -6.67 1.54
C LEU A 148 1.51 -7.38 0.22
N LEU A 149 2.48 -8.22 -0.14
CA LEU A 149 2.35 -9.32 -1.09
C LEU A 149 1.68 -9.01 -2.43
N PHE A 150 2.48 -9.05 -3.46
CA PHE A 150 2.03 -9.28 -4.81
C PHE A 150 1.75 -10.79 -5.01
N TRP A 151 0.52 -11.12 -5.43
CA TRP A 151 0.09 -12.47 -5.79
C TRP A 151 -0.29 -12.52 -7.27
N LYS A 152 0.07 -13.60 -7.95
CA LYS A 152 -0.40 -13.94 -9.29
C LYS A 152 -0.62 -15.44 -9.39
N PRO A 153 -1.34 -15.94 -10.43
CA PRO A 153 -1.42 -17.37 -10.71
C PRO A 153 -0.05 -18.02 -10.78
N GLY A 154 0.15 -19.09 -10.02
CA GLY A 154 1.44 -19.79 -9.90
C GLY A 154 2.34 -19.30 -8.76
N THR A 155 1.98 -18.26 -8.02
CA THR A 155 2.69 -17.89 -6.79
C THR A 155 2.59 -19.02 -5.77
N VAL A 156 3.75 -19.47 -5.29
CA VAL A 156 3.86 -20.44 -4.19
C VAL A 156 3.94 -19.66 -2.88
N PRO A 157 3.01 -19.84 -1.95
CA PRO A 157 3.06 -19.16 -0.67
C PRO A 157 4.25 -19.66 0.16
N SER A 158 4.88 -18.76 0.90
CA SER A 158 5.99 -19.06 1.79
C SER A 158 5.83 -18.32 3.12
N ALA A 159 6.41 -18.88 4.18
CA ALA A 159 6.54 -18.14 5.43
C ALA A 159 7.60 -17.04 5.28
N GLU A 160 7.38 -15.93 5.98
CA GLU A 160 8.38 -14.87 6.10
C GLU A 160 9.65 -15.41 6.80
N PRO A 161 10.82 -14.88 6.47
CA PRO A 161 12.07 -15.23 7.14
C PRO A 161 12.00 -15.02 8.66
N GLU A 162 12.86 -15.71 9.40
CA GLU A 162 12.93 -15.62 10.85
C GLU A 162 13.10 -14.16 11.33
N GLY A 163 12.27 -13.77 12.28
CA GLY A 163 12.20 -12.43 12.83
C GLY A 163 11.32 -11.46 12.05
N MET A 164 10.81 -11.87 10.90
CA MET A 164 9.83 -11.09 10.12
C MET A 164 8.42 -11.60 10.38
N ALA A 165 7.52 -10.69 10.65
CA ALA A 165 6.09 -10.98 10.75
C ALA A 165 5.30 -9.69 10.58
N LEU A 166 4.13 -9.79 9.98
CA LEU A 166 3.20 -8.67 9.87
C LEU A 166 2.46 -8.49 11.20
N ARG A 167 2.40 -7.27 11.69
CA ARG A 167 1.58 -6.89 12.84
C ARG A 167 0.15 -6.62 12.40
N LEU A 168 -0.81 -7.32 13.01
CA LEU A 168 -2.23 -7.02 12.91
C LEU A 168 -2.79 -6.70 14.29
N ASP A 169 -3.37 -5.51 14.41
CA ASP A 169 -4.00 -5.02 15.62
C ASP A 169 -5.51 -5.30 15.62
N LYS A 170 -6.14 -5.15 16.78
CA LYS A 170 -7.60 -5.18 16.88
C LYS A 170 -8.20 -4.07 16.03
N GLY A 171 -9.18 -4.39 15.21
CA GLY A 171 -9.89 -3.44 14.36
C GLY A 171 -9.29 -3.26 12.96
N THR A 172 -8.11 -3.87 12.68
CA THR A 172 -7.48 -3.85 11.36
C THR A 172 -8.31 -4.61 10.34
N ASP A 173 -8.41 -4.06 9.13
CA ASP A 173 -8.91 -4.74 7.94
C ASP A 173 -7.76 -5.12 7.01
N LEU A 174 -7.91 -6.25 6.33
CA LEU A 174 -7.12 -6.56 5.14
C LEU A 174 -7.95 -6.26 3.91
N VAL A 175 -7.37 -5.55 2.96
CA VAL A 175 -8.03 -5.22 1.70
C VAL A 175 -7.30 -5.92 0.56
N LEU A 176 -8.00 -6.84 -0.11
CA LEU A 176 -7.47 -7.54 -1.26
C LEU A 176 -7.86 -6.77 -2.53
N ASN A 177 -6.91 -6.02 -3.06
CA ASN A 177 -7.01 -5.37 -4.35
C ASN A 177 -6.74 -6.41 -5.44
N THR A 178 -7.72 -6.65 -6.31
CA THR A 178 -7.65 -7.65 -7.38
C THR A 178 -7.76 -7.00 -8.75
N HIS A 179 -6.90 -7.44 -9.66
CA HIS A 179 -7.02 -7.16 -11.09
C HIS A 179 -7.69 -8.36 -11.76
N LEU A 180 -8.86 -8.15 -12.32
CA LEU A 180 -9.73 -9.18 -12.88
C LEU A 180 -9.87 -9.00 -14.39
N GLN A 181 -9.90 -10.13 -15.12
CA GLN A 181 -10.11 -10.13 -16.57
C GLN A 181 -11.40 -10.86 -16.93
N PRO A 182 -12.37 -10.21 -17.62
CA PRO A 182 -13.59 -10.82 -18.11
C PRO A 182 -13.33 -11.98 -19.06
N SER A 183 -14.16 -13.04 -18.97
CA SER A 183 -14.01 -14.27 -19.75
C SER A 183 -14.97 -14.41 -20.94
N GLY A 184 -15.83 -13.42 -21.17
CA GLY A 184 -16.91 -13.51 -22.16
C GLY A 184 -18.24 -14.02 -21.58
N LYS A 185 -18.27 -14.43 -20.32
CA LYS A 185 -19.46 -14.83 -19.57
C LYS A 185 -19.39 -14.31 -18.13
N PRO A 186 -20.53 -14.19 -17.42
CA PRO A 186 -20.52 -13.81 -16.01
C PRO A 186 -19.78 -14.86 -15.18
N GLU A 187 -18.84 -14.41 -14.32
CA GLU A 187 -18.07 -15.27 -13.41
C GLU A 187 -18.23 -14.79 -11.96
N ILE A 188 -18.23 -15.74 -11.03
CA ILE A 188 -18.35 -15.44 -9.60
C ILE A 188 -16.97 -15.50 -8.95
N ILE A 189 -16.56 -14.39 -8.36
CA ILE A 189 -15.27 -14.25 -7.68
C ILE A 189 -15.52 -14.06 -6.18
N GLN A 190 -15.07 -15.02 -5.38
CA GLN A 190 -15.16 -14.95 -3.91
C GLN A 190 -13.83 -15.38 -3.31
N PRO A 191 -12.91 -14.44 -3.03
CA PRO A 191 -11.59 -14.75 -2.52
C PRO A 191 -11.62 -15.12 -1.03
N SER A 192 -10.55 -15.82 -0.62
CA SER A 192 -10.25 -16.10 0.79
C SER A 192 -8.78 -15.86 1.07
N ILE A 193 -8.46 -15.47 2.30
CA ILE A 193 -7.11 -15.24 2.82
C ILE A 193 -6.90 -16.16 4.01
N GLY A 194 -5.83 -16.96 3.98
CA GLY A 194 -5.36 -17.76 5.11
C GLY A 194 -4.23 -17.05 5.84
N LEU A 195 -4.38 -16.84 7.15
CA LEU A 195 -3.38 -16.24 8.01
C LEU A 195 -2.75 -17.30 8.91
N TYR A 196 -1.41 -17.29 9.00
CA TYR A 196 -0.62 -18.17 9.85
C TYR A 196 0.10 -17.34 10.91
N PHE A 197 -0.27 -17.53 12.18
CA PHE A 197 0.26 -16.72 13.26
C PHE A 197 1.59 -17.25 13.82
N THR A 198 2.32 -16.35 14.46
CA THR A 198 3.47 -16.66 15.29
C THR A 198 3.30 -15.99 16.66
N PRO A 199 3.74 -16.63 17.76
CA PRO A 199 3.73 -16.00 19.08
C PRO A 199 4.86 -14.96 19.25
N GLN A 200 5.89 -15.01 18.39
CA GLN A 200 7.02 -14.09 18.48
C GLN A 200 6.71 -12.79 17.73
N PRO A 201 6.86 -11.63 18.39
CA PRO A 201 6.84 -10.35 17.72
C PRO A 201 7.92 -10.25 16.64
N ALA A 202 7.67 -9.45 15.60
CA ALA A 202 8.70 -9.13 14.63
C ALA A 202 9.87 -8.40 15.29
N THR A 203 11.08 -8.75 14.87
CA THR A 203 12.34 -8.08 15.24
C THR A 203 13.03 -7.46 14.02
N LYS A 204 12.51 -7.78 12.83
CA LYS A 204 12.98 -7.29 11.53
C LYS A 204 11.78 -6.73 10.78
N PHE A 205 11.92 -5.52 10.29
CA PHE A 205 10.84 -4.76 9.66
C PHE A 205 11.21 -4.44 8.21
N PRO A 206 10.86 -5.33 7.26
CA PRO A 206 11.08 -5.07 5.84
C PRO A 206 10.16 -3.96 5.36
N MET A 207 10.47 -3.42 4.18
CA MET A 207 9.68 -2.42 3.51
C MET A 207 9.70 -2.67 2.01
N LEU A 208 8.59 -2.38 1.33
CA LEU A 208 8.54 -2.28 -0.12
C LEU A 208 8.89 -0.85 -0.53
N LEU A 209 9.96 -0.71 -1.30
CA LEU A 209 10.42 0.54 -1.89
C LEU A 209 10.10 0.52 -3.37
N GLN A 210 9.30 1.47 -3.86
CA GLN A 210 8.97 1.62 -5.27
C GLN A 210 9.78 2.74 -5.89
N VAL A 211 10.71 2.39 -6.77
CA VAL A 211 11.37 3.34 -7.66
C VAL A 211 10.62 3.32 -8.99
N GLU A 212 10.17 4.48 -9.46
CA GLU A 212 9.34 4.59 -10.66
C GLU A 212 9.66 5.85 -11.47
N ASN A 213 9.33 5.85 -12.76
CA ASN A 213 9.42 7.07 -13.58
C ASN A 213 8.32 7.15 -14.66
N ASP A 214 7.08 6.95 -14.27
CA ASP A 214 5.92 7.01 -15.18
C ASP A 214 5.73 8.39 -15.81
N ALA A 215 6.17 9.45 -15.13
CA ALA A 215 6.13 10.81 -15.65
C ALA A 215 6.96 11.01 -16.95
N LYS A 216 7.88 10.09 -17.26
CA LYS A 216 8.68 10.10 -18.50
C LYS A 216 8.09 9.22 -19.60
N LEU A 217 7.05 8.46 -19.31
CA LEU A 217 6.39 7.61 -20.30
C LEU A 217 5.51 8.46 -21.21
N ASP A 218 6.01 8.67 -22.41
CA ASP A 218 5.33 9.34 -23.52
C ASP A 218 5.85 8.73 -24.81
N ILE A 219 5.36 7.51 -25.12
CA ILE A 219 5.90 6.64 -26.16
C ILE A 219 5.17 6.90 -27.48
N PRO A 220 5.82 7.50 -28.49
CA PRO A 220 5.21 7.71 -29.80
C PRO A 220 4.77 6.41 -30.47
N ALA A 221 3.74 6.48 -31.31
CA ALA A 221 3.36 5.37 -32.16
C ALA A 221 4.52 4.99 -33.09
N GLY A 222 4.84 3.71 -33.18
CA GLY A 222 5.91 3.17 -34.04
C GLY A 222 7.32 3.22 -33.43
N GLU A 223 7.52 3.81 -32.25
CA GLU A 223 8.82 3.86 -31.57
C GLU A 223 9.21 2.47 -31.07
N LYS A 224 10.44 2.02 -31.37
CA LYS A 224 10.91 0.64 -31.08
C LYS A 224 11.85 0.53 -29.90
N ASP A 225 12.51 1.61 -29.51
CA ASP A 225 13.55 1.61 -28.48
C ASP A 225 13.43 2.83 -27.57
N PHE A 226 12.20 3.13 -27.14
CA PHE A 226 11.95 4.19 -26.16
C PHE A 226 12.53 3.81 -24.81
N VAL A 227 13.37 4.67 -24.24
CA VAL A 227 14.08 4.37 -23.00
C VAL A 227 13.65 5.30 -21.88
N VAL A 228 13.33 4.71 -20.72
CA VAL A 228 13.13 5.42 -19.46
C VAL A 228 14.17 4.96 -18.46
N THR A 229 14.74 5.90 -17.72
CA THR A 229 15.74 5.63 -16.66
C THR A 229 15.37 6.38 -15.39
N ASP A 230 15.80 5.86 -14.25
CA ASP A 230 15.77 6.54 -12.96
C ASP A 230 16.93 6.06 -12.08
N ASP A 231 17.42 6.95 -11.20
CA ASP A 231 18.53 6.69 -10.29
C ASP A 231 18.13 7.12 -8.86
N PHE A 232 17.99 6.17 -7.95
CA PHE A 232 17.64 6.42 -6.55
C PHE A 232 18.79 6.07 -5.60
N THR A 233 19.22 7.02 -4.76
CA THR A 233 20.30 6.79 -3.80
C THR A 233 19.77 6.43 -2.42
N LEU A 234 20.21 5.30 -1.89
CA LEU A 234 19.79 4.78 -0.59
C LEU A 234 20.34 5.67 0.56
N PRO A 235 19.46 6.17 1.45
CA PRO A 235 19.87 7.01 2.56
C PRO A 235 20.39 6.24 3.79
N VAL A 236 20.20 4.92 3.83
CA VAL A 236 20.58 4.00 4.91
C VAL A 236 21.09 2.69 4.33
N ASP A 237 21.79 1.89 5.16
CA ASP A 237 22.18 0.53 4.80
C ASP A 237 20.94 -0.37 4.74
N VAL A 238 20.84 -1.21 3.69
CA VAL A 238 19.75 -2.18 3.55
C VAL A 238 20.26 -3.54 3.10
N ASP A 239 19.52 -4.57 3.46
CA ASP A 239 19.57 -5.89 2.82
C ASP A 239 18.42 -5.97 1.82
N LEU A 240 18.72 -6.09 0.53
CA LEU A 240 17.75 -6.32 -0.53
C LEU A 240 17.36 -7.80 -0.53
N MET A 241 16.08 -8.08 -0.26
CA MET A 241 15.52 -9.43 -0.12
C MET A 241 14.92 -9.94 -1.42
N ALA A 242 14.22 -9.05 -2.13
CA ALA A 242 13.54 -9.40 -3.38
C ALA A 242 13.44 -8.17 -4.29
N ILE A 243 13.27 -8.43 -5.58
CA ILE A 243 13.09 -7.42 -6.62
C ILE A 243 11.90 -7.81 -7.51
N TYR A 244 11.07 -6.82 -7.85
CA TYR A 244 9.93 -7.00 -8.73
C TYR A 244 9.88 -5.85 -9.74
N PRO A 245 10.38 -6.06 -10.98
CA PRO A 245 10.18 -5.14 -12.07
C PRO A 245 8.77 -5.27 -12.64
N HIS A 246 8.18 -4.15 -13.06
CA HIS A 246 6.87 -4.12 -13.67
C HIS A 246 6.81 -3.11 -14.81
N ALA A 247 6.30 -3.56 -15.93
CA ALA A 247 5.91 -2.80 -17.11
C ALA A 247 4.71 -3.51 -17.75
N HIS A 248 4.00 -2.86 -18.66
CA HIS A 248 2.91 -3.48 -19.39
C HIS A 248 3.37 -4.16 -20.69
N TYR A 249 2.55 -4.14 -21.73
CA TYR A 249 2.75 -4.91 -22.96
C TYR A 249 3.81 -4.36 -23.90
N LEU A 250 4.17 -3.07 -23.78
CA LEU A 250 5.21 -2.47 -24.62
C LEU A 250 6.61 -2.67 -24.05
N GLY A 251 6.73 -3.11 -22.80
CA GLY A 251 8.02 -3.44 -22.19
C GLY A 251 8.80 -4.42 -23.06
N LYS A 252 10.10 -4.15 -23.30
CA LYS A 252 10.99 -4.91 -24.16
C LYS A 252 12.20 -5.46 -23.40
N ASP A 253 13.01 -4.57 -22.83
CA ASP A 253 14.21 -4.88 -22.05
C ASP A 253 14.14 -4.13 -20.72
N ILE A 254 14.33 -4.85 -19.62
CA ILE A 254 14.26 -4.31 -18.28
C ILE A 254 15.55 -4.60 -17.54
N GLN A 255 16.21 -3.56 -17.06
CA GLN A 255 17.45 -3.65 -16.31
C GLN A 255 17.35 -2.88 -14.99
N ALA A 256 17.85 -3.48 -13.92
CA ALA A 256 18.17 -2.78 -12.69
C ALA A 256 19.59 -3.12 -12.25
N ALA A 257 20.32 -2.10 -11.83
CA ALA A 257 21.71 -2.21 -11.39
C ALA A 257 21.94 -1.34 -10.15
N VAL A 258 23.04 -1.56 -9.47
CA VAL A 258 23.52 -0.68 -8.40
C VAL A 258 24.92 -0.18 -8.69
N THR A 259 25.17 1.07 -8.26
CA THR A 259 26.51 1.63 -8.12
C THR A 259 26.77 1.78 -6.62
N LEU A 260 27.71 0.99 -6.11
CA LEU A 260 28.12 1.05 -4.70
C LEU A 260 28.89 2.34 -4.41
N PRO A 261 29.06 2.76 -3.14
CA PRO A 261 29.77 3.99 -2.78
C PRO A 261 31.24 4.03 -3.23
N ASP A 262 31.85 2.87 -3.45
CA ASP A 262 33.22 2.75 -4.00
C ASP A 262 33.28 2.85 -5.52
N GLY A 263 32.15 3.05 -6.20
CA GLY A 263 32.01 3.11 -7.65
C GLY A 263 31.81 1.75 -8.33
N THR A 264 31.83 0.64 -7.60
CA THR A 264 31.58 -0.69 -8.16
C THR A 264 30.15 -0.79 -8.67
N LYS A 265 29.99 -1.23 -9.92
CA LYS A 265 28.68 -1.47 -10.55
C LYS A 265 28.34 -2.94 -10.57
N LYS A 266 27.09 -3.28 -10.21
CA LYS A 266 26.59 -4.66 -10.23
C LYS A 266 25.14 -4.69 -10.74
N THR A 267 24.81 -5.74 -11.49
CA THR A 267 23.44 -5.96 -11.98
C THR A 267 22.60 -6.59 -10.88
N LEU A 268 21.42 -6.00 -10.59
CA LEU A 268 20.41 -6.59 -9.72
C LEU A 268 19.53 -7.57 -10.49
N ILE A 269 19.06 -7.17 -11.67
CA ILE A 269 18.27 -8.01 -12.57
C ILE A 269 18.40 -7.49 -14.00
N HIS A 270 18.42 -8.40 -14.99
CA HIS A 270 18.30 -8.09 -16.40
C HIS A 270 17.31 -9.05 -17.06
N ILE A 271 16.29 -8.51 -17.69
CA ILE A 271 15.26 -9.23 -18.45
C ILE A 271 15.25 -8.69 -19.87
N PRO A 272 15.97 -9.33 -20.82
CA PRO A 272 16.12 -8.83 -22.20
C PRO A 272 14.87 -9.02 -23.06
N HIS A 273 13.94 -9.88 -22.61
CA HIS A 273 12.70 -10.18 -23.31
C HIS A 273 11.54 -10.14 -22.29
N TRP A 274 11.07 -8.93 -22.00
CA TRP A 274 9.98 -8.76 -21.07
C TRP A 274 8.68 -9.35 -21.59
N ASN A 275 7.91 -9.92 -20.68
CA ASN A 275 6.55 -10.40 -20.96
C ASN A 275 5.69 -10.23 -19.71
N LEU A 276 4.70 -9.35 -19.77
CA LEU A 276 3.80 -9.05 -18.67
C LEU A 276 3.14 -10.31 -18.08
N ASN A 277 2.80 -11.30 -18.92
CA ASN A 277 2.16 -12.54 -18.47
C ASN A 277 3.08 -13.41 -17.59
N TRP A 278 4.38 -13.16 -17.60
CA TRP A 278 5.40 -13.91 -16.87
C TRP A 278 6.15 -13.07 -15.82
N GLN A 279 5.66 -11.87 -15.54
CA GLN A 279 6.20 -11.06 -14.46
C GLN A 279 6.21 -11.84 -13.14
N ALA A 280 7.22 -11.62 -12.30
CA ALA A 280 7.37 -12.31 -11.03
C ALA A 280 8.12 -11.48 -10.00
N VAL A 281 7.90 -11.78 -8.73
CA VAL A 281 8.79 -11.36 -7.65
C VAL A 281 9.99 -12.31 -7.63
N TYR A 282 11.18 -11.77 -7.77
CA TYR A 282 12.43 -12.51 -7.74
C TYR A 282 13.09 -12.34 -6.37
N ARG A 283 13.06 -13.39 -5.54
CA ARG A 283 13.68 -13.41 -4.23
C ARG A 283 15.15 -13.79 -4.37
N TYR A 284 16.05 -13.07 -3.74
CA TYR A 284 17.46 -13.46 -3.72
C TYR A 284 17.67 -14.69 -2.81
N ALA A 285 18.53 -15.61 -3.23
CA ALA A 285 18.90 -16.80 -2.44
C ALA A 285 19.60 -16.43 -1.12
N GLN A 286 20.28 -15.30 -1.12
CA GLN A 286 20.84 -14.63 0.07
C GLN A 286 20.55 -13.13 -0.06
N PRO A 287 20.20 -12.45 1.03
CA PRO A 287 20.02 -11.00 0.99
C PRO A 287 21.25 -10.29 0.45
N VAL A 288 21.03 -9.29 -0.41
CA VAL A 288 22.10 -8.50 -1.00
C VAL A 288 22.34 -7.25 -0.16
N ARG A 289 23.52 -7.16 0.48
CA ARG A 289 23.90 -5.98 1.26
C ARG A 289 24.18 -4.79 0.35
N LEU A 290 23.40 -3.72 0.55
CA LEU A 290 23.55 -2.43 -0.13
C LEU A 290 23.82 -1.34 0.91
N PRO A 291 25.07 -0.80 0.98
CA PRO A 291 25.42 0.25 1.92
C PRO A 291 24.70 1.56 1.61
N LYS A 292 24.54 2.41 2.62
CA LYS A 292 24.16 3.81 2.46
C LYS A 292 25.01 4.49 1.38
N GLY A 293 24.37 5.30 0.53
CA GLY A 293 25.00 5.94 -0.61
C GLY A 293 25.07 5.07 -1.87
N THR A 294 24.59 3.82 -1.82
CA THR A 294 24.39 3.01 -3.04
C THR A 294 23.32 3.65 -3.89
N THR A 295 23.59 3.82 -5.19
CA THR A 295 22.58 4.27 -6.17
C THR A 295 21.99 3.05 -6.86
N VAL A 296 20.69 2.90 -6.79
CA VAL A 296 19.90 1.94 -7.57
C VAL A 296 19.48 2.62 -8.86
N SER A 297 19.87 2.02 -9.99
CA SER A 297 19.56 2.51 -11.34
C SER A 297 18.60 1.56 -12.02
N LEU A 298 17.53 2.07 -12.62
CA LEU A 298 16.67 1.32 -13.52
C LEU A 298 16.82 1.85 -14.95
N ARG A 299 16.67 0.95 -15.93
CA ARG A 299 16.61 1.26 -17.34
C ARG A 299 15.61 0.33 -18.02
N TYR A 300 14.52 0.90 -18.49
CA TYR A 300 13.47 0.18 -19.20
C TYR A 300 13.42 0.63 -20.64
N THR A 301 13.33 -0.33 -21.56
CA THR A 301 13.17 -0.09 -22.98
C THR A 301 11.81 -0.60 -23.43
N TYR A 302 11.11 0.17 -24.25
CA TYR A 302 9.75 -0.12 -24.73
C TYR A 302 9.73 -0.19 -26.26
N ASP A 303 8.82 -1.03 -26.79
CA ASP A 303 8.55 -1.18 -28.22
C ASP A 303 7.05 -0.94 -28.52
N ASN A 304 6.73 0.26 -29.01
CA ASN A 304 5.37 0.64 -29.42
C ASN A 304 5.17 0.52 -30.95
N SER A 305 5.86 -0.43 -31.58
CA SER A 305 5.70 -0.67 -33.02
C SER A 305 4.60 -1.71 -33.31
N GLU A 306 4.17 -1.76 -34.56
CA GLU A 306 3.25 -2.80 -35.04
C GLU A 306 3.88 -4.18 -35.12
N GLU A 307 5.23 -4.25 -35.11
CA GLU A 307 6.00 -5.50 -35.11
C GLU A 307 6.02 -6.16 -33.71
N ASN A 308 5.77 -5.38 -32.64
CA ASN A 308 5.63 -5.95 -31.32
C ASN A 308 4.35 -6.80 -31.24
N PRO A 309 4.43 -8.14 -31.13
CA PRO A 309 3.25 -9.00 -31.11
C PRO A 309 2.36 -8.80 -29.89
N LEU A 310 2.91 -8.22 -28.83
CA LEU A 310 2.20 -7.94 -27.56
C LEU A 310 1.56 -6.55 -27.52
N ASN A 311 1.82 -5.67 -28.51
CA ASN A 311 1.19 -4.35 -28.54
C ASN A 311 -0.34 -4.49 -28.60
N PRO A 312 -1.09 -3.97 -27.60
CA PRO A 312 -2.54 -4.08 -27.56
C PRO A 312 -3.24 -3.19 -28.59
N ASN A 313 -2.54 -2.20 -29.13
CA ASN A 313 -3.09 -1.22 -30.07
C ASN A 313 -2.66 -1.53 -31.50
N ARG A 314 -3.64 -1.76 -32.40
CA ARG A 314 -3.41 -1.97 -33.85
C ARG A 314 -4.41 -1.17 -34.67
N PRO A 315 -3.98 -0.10 -35.35
CA PRO A 315 -2.59 0.41 -35.46
C PRO A 315 -2.04 0.91 -34.12
N ALA A 316 -0.71 1.02 -34.03
CA ALA A 316 -0.04 1.58 -32.87
C ALA A 316 -0.50 3.04 -32.63
N VAL A 317 -0.69 3.40 -31.37
CA VAL A 317 -1.05 4.76 -30.94
C VAL A 317 -0.03 5.28 -29.92
N ARG A 318 0.00 6.59 -29.69
CA ARG A 318 0.81 7.17 -28.59
C ARG A 318 0.35 6.60 -27.25
N VAL A 319 1.28 6.14 -26.42
CA VAL A 319 1.02 5.57 -25.10
C VAL A 319 1.73 6.41 -24.04
N VAL A 320 1.05 6.70 -22.94
CA VAL A 320 1.55 7.48 -21.80
C VAL A 320 1.58 6.61 -20.55
N GLY A 321 2.20 7.11 -19.48
CA GLY A 321 2.17 6.48 -18.16
C GLY A 321 0.74 6.39 -17.63
N GLY A 322 0.37 5.22 -17.06
CA GLY A 322 -0.95 5.00 -16.50
C GLY A 322 -1.25 3.55 -16.13
N ASN A 323 -2.41 3.39 -15.52
CA ASN A 323 -2.79 2.16 -14.82
C ASN A 323 -3.55 1.15 -15.69
N ARG A 324 -3.96 1.51 -16.91
CA ARG A 324 -4.66 0.59 -17.81
C ARG A 324 -3.66 -0.33 -18.48
N SER A 325 -4.06 -1.52 -18.83
CA SER A 325 -3.21 -2.44 -19.59
C SER A 325 -2.79 -1.88 -20.98
N SER A 326 -3.54 -0.89 -21.51
CA SER A 326 -3.20 -0.13 -22.72
C SER A 326 -2.23 1.04 -22.50
N ASP A 327 -2.05 1.46 -21.25
CA ASP A 327 -1.07 2.47 -20.84
C ASP A 327 0.27 1.75 -20.55
N GLU A 328 1.30 2.45 -20.04
CA GLU A 328 2.55 1.83 -19.63
C GLU A 328 2.98 2.23 -18.22
N MET A 329 3.80 1.38 -17.60
CA MET A 329 4.43 1.61 -16.31
C MET A 329 5.93 1.40 -16.35
N CYS A 330 6.65 2.14 -15.52
CA CYS A 330 8.09 2.02 -15.31
C CYS A 330 8.35 1.88 -13.80
N HIS A 331 8.04 0.71 -13.24
CA HIS A 331 8.12 0.46 -11.79
C HIS A 331 9.15 -0.60 -11.45
N LEU A 332 9.95 -0.34 -10.44
CA LEU A 332 10.86 -1.28 -9.81
C LEU A 332 10.57 -1.34 -8.32
N TRP A 333 9.99 -2.44 -7.87
CA TRP A 333 9.75 -2.70 -6.46
C TRP A 333 10.92 -3.46 -5.85
N LEU A 334 11.37 -2.98 -4.70
CA LEU A 334 12.45 -3.57 -3.93
C LEU A 334 11.93 -3.91 -2.53
N GLN A 335 11.99 -5.17 -2.14
CA GLN A 335 11.78 -5.55 -0.75
C GLN A 335 13.11 -5.39 -0.02
N VAL A 336 13.21 -4.38 0.82
CA VAL A 336 14.43 -4.04 1.56
C VAL A 336 14.22 -4.20 3.05
N LEU A 337 15.28 -4.63 3.75
CA LEU A 337 15.35 -4.68 5.20
C LEU A 337 16.44 -3.69 5.63
N PRO A 338 16.10 -2.57 6.30
CA PRO A 338 17.10 -1.71 6.91
C PRO A 338 17.94 -2.48 7.94
N VAL A 339 19.24 -2.22 7.92
CA VAL A 339 20.21 -2.88 8.82
C VAL A 339 20.98 -1.84 9.61
N ASN A 340 21.65 -2.27 10.68
CA ASN A 340 22.38 -1.41 11.60
C ASN A 340 21.48 -0.33 12.22
N PHE A 341 20.27 -0.70 12.58
CA PHE A 341 19.25 0.18 13.11
C PHE A 341 19.45 0.39 14.62
N ASP A 342 19.51 1.67 15.01
CA ASP A 342 19.40 2.09 16.41
C ASP A 342 17.97 2.60 16.67
N ALA A 343 17.20 1.84 17.44
CA ALA A 343 15.80 2.16 17.76
C ALA A 343 15.64 3.55 18.42
N ALA A 344 16.70 4.07 19.05
CA ALA A 344 16.70 5.41 19.63
C ALA A 344 16.69 6.54 18.57
N GLN A 345 17.05 6.23 17.32
CA GLN A 345 17.06 7.19 16.21
C GLN A 345 15.76 7.17 15.38
N GLY A 346 14.76 6.41 15.80
CA GLY A 346 13.50 6.23 15.08
C GLY A 346 13.53 5.10 14.05
N ASP A 347 12.44 4.88 13.33
CA ASP A 347 12.33 3.84 12.32
C ASP A 347 13.11 4.23 11.03
N PRO A 348 14.14 3.48 10.59
CA PRO A 348 14.92 3.81 9.41
C PRO A 348 14.12 3.73 8.10
N ARG A 349 12.96 3.05 8.09
CA ARG A 349 12.05 3.02 6.96
C ARG A 349 11.51 4.41 6.65
N MET A 350 11.33 5.25 7.69
CA MET A 350 10.98 6.66 7.52
C MET A 350 12.02 7.47 6.76
N ALA A 351 13.31 7.13 6.87
CA ALA A 351 14.37 7.79 6.10
C ALA A 351 14.33 7.36 4.61
N LEU A 352 14.04 6.10 4.34
CA LEU A 352 13.86 5.58 2.97
C LEU A 352 12.68 6.26 2.28
N GLN A 353 11.53 6.36 2.95
CA GLN A 353 10.34 6.99 2.40
C GLN A 353 10.50 8.49 2.20
N GLU A 354 11.12 9.20 3.15
CA GLU A 354 11.40 10.62 2.98
C GLU A 354 12.32 10.87 1.76
N ALA A 355 13.36 10.05 1.61
CA ALA A 355 14.27 10.16 0.48
C ALA A 355 13.53 9.87 -0.85
N LEU A 356 12.66 8.86 -0.88
CA LEU A 356 11.87 8.51 -2.06
C LEU A 356 10.87 9.62 -2.42
N ALA A 357 10.14 10.16 -1.44
CA ALA A 357 9.20 11.26 -1.68
C ALA A 357 9.92 12.49 -2.23
N ARG A 358 11.08 12.86 -1.66
CA ARG A 358 11.89 13.97 -2.18
C ARG A 358 12.42 13.71 -3.59
N HIS A 359 12.82 12.48 -3.88
CA HIS A 359 13.25 12.06 -5.21
C HIS A 359 12.12 12.18 -6.23
N ASN A 360 10.91 11.72 -5.89
CA ASN A 360 9.73 11.83 -6.75
C ASN A 360 9.34 13.29 -7.00
N ILE A 361 9.34 14.15 -5.98
CA ILE A 361 9.11 15.59 -6.10
C ILE A 361 10.15 16.25 -7.04
N GLN A 362 11.42 15.84 -6.94
CA GLN A 362 12.46 16.38 -7.82
C GLN A 362 12.22 16.01 -9.29
N LYS A 363 11.73 14.80 -9.58
CA LYS A 363 11.39 14.34 -10.92
C LYS A 363 10.08 14.98 -11.43
N ASN A 364 9.10 15.04 -10.56
CA ASN A 364 7.76 15.52 -10.85
C ASN A 364 7.28 16.45 -9.72
N PRO A 365 7.51 17.76 -9.82
CA PRO A 365 7.01 18.73 -8.83
C PRO A 365 5.48 18.79 -8.72
N GLY A 366 4.75 18.16 -9.65
CA GLY A 366 3.30 18.01 -9.64
C GLY A 366 2.82 16.68 -9.01
N ASP A 367 3.70 15.94 -8.35
CA ASP A 367 3.33 14.68 -7.70
C ASP A 367 2.62 14.95 -6.37
N PHE A 368 1.30 14.86 -6.40
CA PHE A 368 0.45 15.05 -5.24
C PHE A 368 0.79 14.07 -4.10
N GLU A 369 0.93 12.78 -4.42
CA GLU A 369 1.16 11.74 -3.42
C GLU A 369 2.53 11.92 -2.73
N ALA A 370 3.56 12.30 -3.49
CA ALA A 370 4.88 12.55 -2.93
C ALA A 370 4.87 13.75 -1.96
N HIS A 371 4.18 14.85 -2.28
CA HIS A 371 4.02 15.99 -1.38
C HIS A 371 3.24 15.62 -0.13
N TYR A 372 2.10 14.92 -0.29
CA TYR A 372 1.27 14.48 0.83
C TYR A 372 2.05 13.56 1.79
N ASN A 373 2.72 12.54 1.25
CA ASN A 373 3.50 11.59 2.03
C ASN A 373 4.70 12.25 2.72
N LEU A 374 5.40 13.17 2.04
CA LEU A 374 6.50 13.93 2.64
C LEU A 374 6.00 14.78 3.80
N ALA A 375 4.85 15.44 3.67
CA ALA A 375 4.25 16.23 4.72
C ALA A 375 3.92 15.39 5.96
N ALA A 376 3.29 14.22 5.78
CA ALA A 376 2.98 13.30 6.87
C ALA A 376 4.26 12.83 7.62
N MET A 377 5.33 12.52 6.89
CA MET A 377 6.61 12.14 7.48
C MET A 377 7.30 13.30 8.22
N LEU A 378 7.21 14.51 7.68
CA LEU A 378 7.75 15.71 8.33
C LEU A 378 6.99 16.01 9.63
N GLN A 379 5.67 15.86 9.63
CA GLN A 379 4.83 15.99 10.81
C GLN A 379 5.19 14.94 11.88
N ALA A 380 5.37 13.68 11.49
CA ALA A 380 5.82 12.62 12.41
C ALA A 380 7.23 12.86 13.01
N LYS A 381 8.03 13.73 12.38
CA LYS A 381 9.36 14.17 12.87
C LYS A 381 9.32 15.53 13.57
N ASP A 382 8.17 16.00 14.01
CA ASP A 382 7.95 17.31 14.66
C ASP A 382 8.41 18.52 13.81
N LYS A 383 8.53 18.35 12.48
CA LYS A 383 8.88 19.42 11.54
C LYS A 383 7.62 20.10 10.99
N LEU A 384 6.79 20.60 11.89
CA LEU A 384 5.42 21.02 11.60
C LEU A 384 5.32 22.09 10.49
N ASN A 385 6.16 23.13 10.50
CA ASN A 385 6.12 24.17 9.46
C ASN A 385 6.43 23.61 8.07
N ALA A 386 7.45 22.72 7.97
CA ALA A 386 7.78 22.08 6.71
C ALA A 386 6.68 21.12 6.23
N ALA A 387 5.97 20.46 7.18
CA ALA A 387 4.82 19.64 6.85
C ALA A 387 3.67 20.48 6.28
N ILE A 388 3.37 21.63 6.88
CA ILE A 388 2.37 22.58 6.39
C ILE A 388 2.69 23.03 4.95
N ASP A 389 3.95 23.37 4.67
CA ASP A 389 4.38 23.77 3.32
C ASP A 389 4.12 22.67 2.29
N GLU A 390 4.42 21.41 2.61
CA GLU A 390 4.22 20.29 1.70
C GLU A 390 2.73 19.90 1.57
N TYR A 391 1.94 19.93 2.67
CA TYR A 391 0.48 19.76 2.59
C TYR A 391 -0.17 20.86 1.75
N GLN A 392 0.31 22.11 1.88
CA GLN A 392 -0.21 23.22 1.06
C GLN A 392 0.06 22.98 -0.43
N ARG A 393 1.22 22.42 -0.80
CA ARG A 393 1.53 22.03 -2.18
C ARG A 393 0.60 20.93 -2.65
N ALA A 394 0.38 19.91 -1.84
CA ALA A 394 -0.57 18.85 -2.15
C ALA A 394 -1.99 19.39 -2.37
N VAL A 395 -2.51 20.25 -1.48
CA VAL A 395 -3.83 20.89 -1.63
C VAL A 395 -3.89 21.76 -2.90
N ASN A 396 -2.82 22.46 -3.25
CA ASN A 396 -2.79 23.25 -4.50
C ASN A 396 -2.87 22.37 -5.75
N LEU A 397 -2.33 21.16 -5.71
CA LEU A 397 -2.40 20.19 -6.81
C LEU A 397 -3.77 19.52 -6.92
N ARG A 398 -4.41 19.21 -5.78
CA ARG A 398 -5.76 18.63 -5.71
C ARG A 398 -6.63 19.38 -4.69
N PRO A 399 -7.21 20.53 -5.04
CA PRO A 399 -7.94 21.38 -4.08
C PRO A 399 -9.16 20.72 -3.43
N GLU A 400 -9.79 19.77 -4.12
CA GLU A 400 -10.97 19.05 -3.67
C GLU A 400 -10.66 17.76 -2.87
N ASP A 401 -9.37 17.43 -2.68
CA ASP A 401 -9.00 16.25 -1.91
C ASP A 401 -9.30 16.45 -0.42
N ALA A 402 -10.29 15.71 0.08
CA ALA A 402 -10.77 15.84 1.46
C ALA A 402 -9.69 15.51 2.50
N ALA A 403 -8.86 14.49 2.23
CA ALA A 403 -7.83 14.07 3.16
C ALA A 403 -6.68 15.07 3.24
N ALA A 404 -6.24 15.64 2.09
CA ALA A 404 -5.20 16.67 2.08
C ALA A 404 -5.66 17.95 2.79
N ASN A 405 -6.91 18.38 2.54
CA ASN A 405 -7.48 19.53 3.24
C ASN A 405 -7.61 19.27 4.76
N ASN A 406 -8.02 18.07 5.16
CA ASN A 406 -8.08 17.70 6.58
C ASN A 406 -6.69 17.67 7.22
N ALA A 407 -5.70 17.04 6.56
CA ALA A 407 -4.33 16.95 7.08
C ALA A 407 -3.68 18.32 7.23
N LEU A 408 -3.85 19.21 6.23
CA LEU A 408 -3.40 20.60 6.32
C LEU A 408 -4.07 21.34 7.47
N GLY A 409 -5.40 21.18 7.60
CA GLY A 409 -6.17 21.78 8.68
C GLY A 409 -5.70 21.31 10.06
N ALA A 410 -5.50 20.01 10.23
CA ALA A 410 -4.98 19.44 11.48
C ALA A 410 -3.58 19.96 11.82
N ALA A 411 -2.69 20.05 10.83
CA ALA A 411 -1.34 20.61 10.99
C ALA A 411 -1.39 22.10 11.38
N LEU A 412 -2.30 22.87 10.78
CA LEU A 412 -2.50 24.29 11.12
C LEU A 412 -3.07 24.47 12.54
N VAL A 413 -4.00 23.60 13.00
CA VAL A 413 -4.47 23.60 14.40
C VAL A 413 -3.28 23.38 15.35
N ALA A 414 -2.45 22.35 15.05
CA ALA A 414 -1.28 22.04 15.86
C ALA A 414 -0.24 23.18 15.86
N ALA A 415 -0.15 23.95 14.78
CA ALA A 415 0.73 25.14 14.66
C ALA A 415 0.14 26.40 15.31
N GLY A 416 -1.09 26.37 15.86
CA GLY A 416 -1.74 27.53 16.48
C GLY A 416 -2.34 28.51 15.46
N HIS A 417 -2.76 28.04 14.30
CA HIS A 417 -3.42 28.84 13.24
C HIS A 417 -4.88 28.38 13.03
N PRO A 418 -5.76 28.51 14.05
CA PRO A 418 -7.08 27.89 14.04
C PRO A 418 -8.03 28.49 12.99
N GLU A 419 -7.97 29.78 12.69
CA GLU A 419 -8.83 30.42 11.68
C GLU A 419 -8.50 29.90 10.27
N GLN A 420 -7.20 29.78 9.95
CA GLN A 420 -6.77 29.21 8.68
C GLN A 420 -7.12 27.73 8.59
N ALA A 421 -6.94 26.97 9.67
CA ALA A 421 -7.32 25.57 9.75
C ALA A 421 -8.80 25.35 9.41
N ALA A 422 -9.68 26.18 9.98
CA ALA A 422 -11.12 26.07 9.79
C ALA A 422 -11.52 26.22 8.30
N GLU A 423 -10.79 26.99 7.49
CA GLU A 423 -11.05 27.11 6.06
C GLU A 423 -10.84 25.79 5.34
N TYR A 424 -9.67 25.15 5.53
CA TYR A 424 -9.34 23.88 4.88
C TYR A 424 -10.23 22.73 5.39
N LEU A 425 -10.53 22.68 6.67
CA LEU A 425 -11.41 21.68 7.26
C LEU A 425 -12.84 21.78 6.71
N ARG A 426 -13.36 22.98 6.47
CA ARG A 426 -14.66 23.16 5.80
C ARG A 426 -14.60 22.70 4.34
N ARG A 427 -13.48 22.93 3.63
CA ARG A 427 -13.29 22.37 2.27
C ARG A 427 -13.31 20.83 2.30
N ALA A 428 -12.62 20.21 3.26
CA ALA A 428 -12.66 18.77 3.44
C ALA A 428 -14.09 18.26 3.62
N LEU A 429 -14.89 18.93 4.45
CA LEU A 429 -16.29 18.59 4.70
C LEU A 429 -17.23 18.90 3.52
N THR A 430 -16.88 19.86 2.68
CA THR A 430 -17.61 20.10 1.42
C THR A 430 -17.45 18.92 0.45
N SER A 431 -16.23 18.39 0.34
CA SER A 431 -15.95 17.21 -0.50
C SER A 431 -16.44 15.90 0.13
N ARG A 432 -16.41 15.80 1.48
CA ARG A 432 -16.83 14.60 2.22
C ARG A 432 -17.59 14.99 3.49
N PRO A 433 -18.92 15.18 3.41
CA PRO A 433 -19.73 15.65 4.54
C PRO A 433 -19.72 14.71 5.77
N GLY A 434 -19.48 13.41 5.60
CA GLY A 434 -19.40 12.43 6.68
C GLY A 434 -17.95 12.13 7.14
N TYR A 435 -17.02 13.06 6.99
CA TYR A 435 -15.63 12.85 7.36
C TYR A 435 -15.41 13.12 8.85
N PHE A 436 -15.37 12.06 9.66
CA PHE A 436 -15.21 12.13 11.11
C PHE A 436 -14.05 13.03 11.54
N ASP A 437 -12.84 12.76 11.03
CA ASP A 437 -11.64 13.52 11.42
C ASP A 437 -11.74 15.01 11.10
N ALA A 438 -12.38 15.35 9.98
CA ALA A 438 -12.53 16.75 9.59
C ALA A 438 -13.52 17.48 10.51
N HIS A 439 -14.62 16.84 10.95
CA HIS A 439 -15.50 17.38 11.97
C HIS A 439 -14.77 17.55 13.31
N TYR A 440 -14.03 16.53 13.72
CA TYR A 440 -13.28 16.54 14.98
C TYR A 440 -12.21 17.65 14.98
N ASN A 441 -11.40 17.75 13.91
CA ASN A 441 -10.38 18.78 13.76
C ASN A 441 -10.97 20.19 13.61
N LEU A 442 -12.12 20.33 12.92
CA LEU A 442 -12.83 21.61 12.84
C LEU A 442 -13.37 22.05 14.19
N GLY A 443 -13.84 21.12 15.03
CA GLY A 443 -14.18 21.39 16.41
C GLY A 443 -13.02 22.02 17.19
N PHE A 444 -11.80 21.48 17.06
CA PHE A 444 -10.60 22.07 17.66
C PHE A 444 -10.23 23.44 17.07
N ALA A 445 -10.30 23.59 15.76
CA ALA A 445 -10.04 24.86 15.11
C ALA A 445 -10.98 25.97 15.60
N LEU A 446 -12.28 25.66 15.69
CA LEU A 446 -13.28 26.61 16.17
C LEU A 446 -13.12 26.93 17.67
N ALA A 447 -12.82 25.91 18.50
CA ALA A 447 -12.51 26.12 19.91
C ALA A 447 -11.27 27.01 20.10
N GLY A 448 -10.21 26.78 19.32
CA GLY A 448 -9.00 27.62 19.30
C GLY A 448 -9.26 29.04 18.84
N ALA A 449 -10.26 29.27 18.00
CA ALA A 449 -10.74 30.60 17.59
C ALA A 449 -11.81 31.20 18.58
N ASN A 450 -12.06 30.55 19.73
CA ASN A 450 -13.07 30.90 20.73
C ASN A 450 -14.53 30.82 20.22
N ASP A 451 -14.80 30.15 19.09
CA ASP A 451 -16.14 29.81 18.63
C ASP A 451 -16.58 28.49 19.26
N PHE A 452 -16.89 28.52 20.57
CA PHE A 452 -17.29 27.33 21.31
C PHE A 452 -18.66 26.77 20.86
N ALA A 453 -19.50 27.61 20.28
CA ALA A 453 -20.79 27.15 19.75
C ALA A 453 -20.60 26.32 18.48
N GLY A 454 -19.79 26.82 17.53
CA GLY A 454 -19.41 26.08 16.34
C GLY A 454 -18.61 24.81 16.68
N ALA A 455 -17.72 24.89 17.67
CA ALA A 455 -16.95 23.71 18.13
C ALA A 455 -17.89 22.62 18.67
N ALA A 456 -18.85 22.96 19.52
CA ALA A 456 -19.81 22.01 20.05
C ALA A 456 -20.65 21.37 18.94
N GLU A 457 -21.07 22.12 17.92
CA GLU A 457 -21.78 21.58 16.76
C GLU A 457 -20.93 20.55 16.02
N GLN A 458 -19.64 20.85 15.75
CA GLN A 458 -18.77 19.95 15.02
C GLN A 458 -18.44 18.69 15.84
N PHE A 459 -18.17 18.80 17.14
CA PHE A 459 -18.00 17.63 18.01
C PHE A 459 -19.28 16.80 18.13
N GLN A 460 -20.45 17.41 18.09
CA GLN A 460 -21.72 16.69 18.08
C GLN A 460 -21.89 15.88 16.78
N LEU A 461 -21.51 16.43 15.63
CA LEU A 461 -21.52 15.70 14.36
C LEU A 461 -20.49 14.54 14.38
N ALA A 462 -19.30 14.77 14.92
CA ALA A 462 -18.30 13.71 15.11
C ALA A 462 -18.84 12.60 16.04
N SER A 463 -19.52 12.93 17.14
CA SER A 463 -20.16 11.96 18.05
C SER A 463 -21.25 11.13 17.35
N GLN A 464 -22.00 11.73 16.41
CA GLN A 464 -23.00 10.98 15.63
C GLN A 464 -22.34 9.97 14.69
N LEU A 465 -21.17 10.31 14.12
CA LEU A 465 -20.40 9.42 13.23
C LEU A 465 -19.73 8.31 14.03
N GLN A 466 -19.19 8.61 15.21
CA GLN A 466 -18.55 7.64 16.11
C GLN A 466 -19.09 7.76 17.55
N PRO A 467 -20.23 7.14 17.86
CA PRO A 467 -20.95 7.33 19.14
C PRO A 467 -20.23 6.79 20.39
N ASN A 468 -19.16 6.02 20.22
CA ASN A 468 -18.40 5.42 21.32
C ASN A 468 -16.96 5.95 21.40
N ASP A 469 -16.71 7.17 20.96
CA ASP A 469 -15.43 7.85 21.14
C ASP A 469 -15.47 8.73 22.38
N ALA A 470 -14.68 8.34 23.40
CA ALA A 470 -14.61 9.06 24.67
C ALA A 470 -13.96 10.46 24.54
N ASN A 471 -13.05 10.65 23.57
CA ASN A 471 -12.41 11.94 23.34
C ASN A 471 -13.39 12.95 22.74
N VAL A 472 -14.21 12.49 21.79
CA VAL A 472 -15.24 13.35 21.17
C VAL A 472 -16.24 13.82 22.24
N GLU A 473 -16.74 12.90 23.07
CA GLU A 473 -17.69 13.24 24.15
C GLU A 473 -17.04 14.21 25.16
N ALA A 474 -15.77 14.00 25.52
CA ALA A 474 -15.07 14.90 26.45
C ALA A 474 -14.87 16.30 25.86
N ASN A 475 -14.50 16.41 24.56
CA ASN A 475 -14.29 17.70 23.89
C ASN A 475 -15.61 18.44 23.65
N LEU A 476 -16.70 17.71 23.35
CA LEU A 476 -18.06 18.29 23.31
C LEU A 476 -18.45 18.85 24.68
N GLY A 477 -18.21 18.09 25.75
CA GLY A 477 -18.42 18.56 27.12
C GLY A 477 -17.61 19.81 27.44
N ALA A 478 -16.33 19.87 27.03
CA ALA A 478 -15.48 21.04 27.24
C ALA A 478 -16.02 22.27 26.50
N ALA A 479 -16.37 22.16 25.23
CA ALA A 479 -16.96 23.27 24.46
C ALA A 479 -18.29 23.77 25.07
N LEU A 480 -19.14 22.87 25.59
CA LEU A 480 -20.38 23.25 26.29
C LEU A 480 -20.10 23.93 27.63
N ALA A 481 -19.07 23.54 28.35
CA ALA A 481 -18.67 24.18 29.61
C ALA A 481 -18.21 25.62 29.37
N GLU A 482 -17.41 25.88 28.34
CA GLU A 482 -17.01 27.24 27.93
C GLU A 482 -18.19 28.13 27.53
N MET A 483 -19.28 27.53 27.08
CA MET A 483 -20.55 28.23 26.81
C MET A 483 -21.42 28.45 28.08
N GLY A 484 -20.96 28.03 29.26
CA GLY A 484 -21.74 28.06 30.50
C GLY A 484 -22.87 27.04 30.59
N LYS A 485 -22.93 26.05 29.66
CA LYS A 485 -23.96 25.00 29.63
C LYS A 485 -23.58 23.82 30.53
N PHE A 486 -23.32 24.09 31.80
CA PHE A 486 -22.69 23.14 32.73
C PHE A 486 -23.45 21.81 32.91
N ALA A 487 -24.79 21.84 32.89
CA ALA A 487 -25.57 20.62 33.02
C ALA A 487 -25.39 19.68 31.82
N GLN A 488 -25.32 20.25 30.62
CA GLN A 488 -25.06 19.48 29.40
C GLN A 488 -23.61 18.99 29.37
N ALA A 489 -22.64 19.85 29.67
CA ALA A 489 -21.22 19.50 29.77
C ALA A 489 -20.99 18.30 30.71
N LYS A 490 -21.60 18.34 31.91
CA LYS A 490 -21.53 17.22 32.86
C LYS A 490 -22.03 15.91 32.27
N SER A 491 -23.13 15.91 31.54
CA SER A 491 -23.69 14.71 30.91
C SER A 491 -22.71 14.10 29.89
N HIS A 492 -22.05 14.93 29.07
CA HIS A 492 -21.08 14.47 28.09
C HIS A 492 -19.78 13.97 28.74
N PHE A 493 -19.30 14.61 29.82
CA PHE A 493 -18.15 14.08 30.57
C PHE A 493 -18.46 12.74 31.25
N GLU A 494 -19.67 12.58 31.82
CA GLU A 494 -20.11 11.31 32.39
C GLU A 494 -20.21 10.23 31.31
N ARG A 495 -20.69 10.59 30.12
CA ARG A 495 -20.72 9.69 28.96
C ARG A 495 -19.30 9.28 28.50
N ALA A 496 -18.37 10.23 28.42
CA ALA A 496 -16.98 9.95 28.11
C ALA A 496 -16.35 8.94 29.09
N LEU A 497 -16.63 9.10 30.41
CA LEU A 497 -16.13 8.18 31.44
C LEU A 497 -16.85 6.82 31.47
N GLN A 498 -18.07 6.72 30.94
CA GLN A 498 -18.71 5.42 30.70
C GLN A 498 -18.04 4.65 29.57
N ILE A 499 -17.57 5.35 28.54
CA ILE A 499 -16.86 4.76 27.38
C ILE A 499 -15.42 4.41 27.79
N ASP A 500 -14.69 5.38 28.34
CA ASP A 500 -13.34 5.20 28.88
C ASP A 500 -13.24 5.76 30.30
N PRO A 501 -13.23 4.90 31.33
CA PRO A 501 -13.09 5.32 32.73
C PRO A 501 -11.80 6.11 33.02
N ASN A 502 -10.83 6.14 32.12
CA ASN A 502 -9.56 6.84 32.29
C ASN A 502 -9.45 8.13 31.46
N GLN A 503 -10.50 8.53 30.75
CA GLN A 503 -10.47 9.71 29.90
C GLN A 503 -10.09 10.98 30.71
N PRO A 504 -8.92 11.63 30.42
CA PRO A 504 -8.34 12.62 31.32
C PRO A 504 -9.13 13.93 31.34
N ILE A 505 -9.54 14.44 30.17
CA ILE A 505 -10.27 15.70 30.03
C ILE A 505 -11.61 15.64 30.82
N ALA A 506 -12.33 14.51 30.69
CA ALA A 506 -13.59 14.36 31.39
C ALA A 506 -13.43 14.30 32.93
N LYS A 507 -12.36 13.62 33.41
CA LYS A 507 -12.04 13.58 34.86
C LYS A 507 -11.76 14.96 35.41
N GLU A 508 -10.85 15.69 34.80
CA GLU A 508 -10.42 17.02 35.25
C GLU A 508 -11.58 18.03 35.24
N ASN A 509 -12.34 18.06 34.13
CA ASN A 509 -13.45 19.00 34.00
C ASN A 509 -14.62 18.67 34.93
N LEU A 510 -14.93 17.40 35.21
CA LEU A 510 -15.95 17.05 36.21
C LEU A 510 -15.56 17.45 37.61
N GLU A 511 -14.30 17.35 38.00
CA GLU A 511 -13.81 17.85 39.29
C GLU A 511 -13.96 19.37 39.40
N THR A 512 -13.63 20.10 38.33
CA THR A 512 -13.76 21.56 38.26
C THR A 512 -15.23 21.98 38.37
N LEU A 513 -16.11 21.38 37.59
CA LEU A 513 -17.56 21.65 37.65
C LEU A 513 -18.17 21.36 39.04
N ARG A 514 -17.76 20.29 39.73
CA ARG A 514 -18.23 19.99 41.09
C ARG A 514 -17.80 21.05 42.08
N LYS A 515 -16.59 21.61 41.96
CA LYS A 515 -16.13 22.70 42.83
C LYS A 515 -16.91 23.96 42.57
N GLU A 516 -17.15 24.35 41.31
CA GLU A 516 -17.93 25.54 40.95
C GLU A 516 -19.40 25.42 41.38
N MET A 517 -20.03 24.27 41.15
CA MET A 517 -21.42 24.03 41.58
C MET A 517 -21.58 23.89 43.11
N SER A 518 -20.50 23.68 43.87
CA SER A 518 -20.57 23.63 45.35
C SER A 518 -20.38 25.00 46.00
N VAL A 519 -20.00 26.03 45.24
CA VAL A 519 -19.77 27.39 45.69
C VAL A 519 -21.00 28.27 45.46
N HIS A 520 -21.94 27.81 44.67
CA HIS A 520 -23.27 28.41 44.44
C HIS A 520 -24.38 27.57 45.04
#